data_cfce728591efadc1440c62dccbd17c4a
#
_entry.id   cfce728591efadc1440c62dccbd17c4a
#
_cell.length_a   1.000
_cell.length_b   1.000
_cell.length_c   1.000
_cell.angle_alpha   90.00
_cell.angle_beta   90.00
_cell.angle_gamma   90.00
#
_symmetry.space_group_name_H-M   'P 1'
#
loop_
_entity.id
_entity.type
_entity.pdbx_description
1 polymer ?
#
loop_
_entity_poly.entity_id
_entity_poly.type
_entity_poly.pdbx_seq_one_letter_code
_entity_poly.pdbx_strand_id
1 'polypeptide(L)'
;MKTHTCTTLVDNTQGLMFTESPRWHGGKLWFLDNFQQRIKTLDMQGNVEVAVQLPFTPNGWGHKSDGSLLIGDAFKRTMHRWDGKNLELVADLSSMLNFCFSDAVVDAKDRMYIGDIGFNVLDHTAKPVNTCRLVCV
;
A
#
# COMPACT_ATOMS: atom_id res chain seq x y z
N MET A 1 25.42 -14.05 -18.46
CA MET A 1 24.27 -13.54 -17.71
C MET A 1 23.04 -14.34 -18.14
N LYS A 2 22.27 -14.95 -17.20
CA LYS A 2 21.05 -15.65 -17.56
C LYS A 2 19.95 -14.59 -17.76
N THR A 3 19.29 -14.60 -18.90
CA THR A 3 18.12 -13.76 -19.19
C THR A 3 16.86 -14.57 -18.93
N HIS A 4 15.84 -13.93 -18.35
CA HIS A 4 14.53 -14.53 -18.12
C HIS A 4 13.48 -13.77 -18.95
N THR A 5 12.55 -14.51 -19.52
CA THR A 5 11.41 -13.91 -20.21
C THR A 5 10.36 -13.51 -19.18
N CYS A 6 9.93 -12.25 -19.25
CA CYS A 6 8.81 -11.75 -18.43
C CYS A 6 7.50 -12.04 -19.16
N THR A 7 6.46 -12.35 -18.39
CA THR A 7 5.10 -12.54 -18.90
C THR A 7 4.15 -11.58 -18.18
N THR A 8 3.17 -11.06 -18.90
CA THR A 8 2.07 -10.30 -18.31
C THR A 8 1.13 -11.29 -17.62
N LEU A 9 0.93 -11.13 -16.32
CA LEU A 9 0.00 -11.95 -15.55
C LEU A 9 -1.43 -11.44 -15.67
N VAL A 10 -1.59 -10.13 -15.65
CA VAL A 10 -2.87 -9.42 -15.76
C VAL A 10 -2.63 -8.16 -16.57
N ASP A 11 -3.49 -7.87 -17.51
CA ASP A 11 -3.42 -6.68 -18.35
C ASP A 11 -4.51 -5.65 -17.99
N ASN A 12 -4.58 -4.58 -18.76
CA ASN A 12 -5.52 -3.48 -18.54
C ASN A 12 -6.99 -3.87 -18.74
N THR A 13 -7.31 -5.03 -19.31
CA THR A 13 -8.70 -5.51 -19.51
C THR A 13 -9.36 -5.87 -18.17
N GLN A 14 -8.57 -6.10 -17.12
CA GLN A 14 -9.03 -6.37 -15.75
C GLN A 14 -9.38 -5.09 -14.97
N GLY A 15 -9.34 -3.92 -15.61
CA GLY A 15 -9.72 -2.66 -15.00
C GLY A 15 -8.79 -2.20 -13.88
N LEU A 16 -7.50 -2.51 -13.97
CA LEU A 16 -6.47 -2.00 -13.08
C LEU A 16 -6.09 -0.57 -13.48
N MET A 17 -5.90 0.33 -12.50
CA MET A 17 -5.53 1.72 -12.76
C MET A 17 -4.10 2.05 -12.33
N PHE A 18 -3.75 1.79 -11.07
CA PHE A 18 -2.42 2.08 -10.54
C PHE A 18 -2.05 1.03 -9.49
N THR A 19 -1.38 -0.02 -9.95
CA THR A 19 -1.02 -1.16 -9.10
C THR A 19 0.31 -0.93 -8.40
N GLU A 20 0.33 -1.11 -7.08
CA GLU A 20 1.50 -0.84 -6.26
C GLU A 20 1.57 -1.76 -5.03
N SER A 21 2.70 -1.73 -4.34
CA SER A 21 2.91 -2.41 -3.05
C SER A 21 2.53 -3.89 -3.05
N PRO A 22 3.08 -4.71 -3.96
CA PRO A 22 2.72 -6.12 -4.07
C PRO A 22 3.22 -6.92 -2.86
N ARG A 23 2.40 -7.84 -2.35
CA ARG A 23 2.71 -8.75 -1.23
C ARG A 23 2.22 -10.15 -1.56
N TRP A 24 3.08 -11.14 -1.36
CA TRP A 24 2.66 -12.53 -1.46
C TRP A 24 2.15 -13.02 -0.11
N HIS A 25 0.90 -13.44 -0.04
CA HIS A 25 0.30 -13.96 1.18
C HIS A 25 -0.80 -14.98 0.88
N GLY A 26 -0.81 -16.09 1.62
CA GLY A 26 -1.86 -17.10 1.52
C GLY A 26 -2.02 -17.71 0.12
N GLY A 27 -0.92 -17.84 -0.66
CA GLY A 27 -0.97 -18.41 -2.00
C GLY A 27 -1.47 -17.46 -3.09
N LYS A 28 -1.71 -16.18 -2.77
CA LYS A 28 -2.13 -15.13 -3.72
C LYS A 28 -1.16 -13.95 -3.68
N LEU A 29 -1.10 -13.22 -4.78
CA LEU A 29 -0.50 -11.90 -4.81
C LEU A 29 -1.57 -10.87 -4.37
N TRP A 30 -1.24 -10.08 -3.35
CA TRP A 30 -2.03 -8.97 -2.87
C TRP A 30 -1.36 -7.68 -3.32
N PHE A 31 -2.14 -6.67 -3.72
CA PHE A 31 -1.60 -5.40 -4.17
C PHE A 31 -2.62 -4.27 -4.00
N LEU A 32 -2.10 -3.05 -3.92
CA LEU A 32 -2.94 -1.84 -3.98
C LEU A 32 -3.33 -1.54 -5.42
N ASP A 33 -4.54 -1.07 -5.62
CA ASP A 33 -4.95 -0.30 -6.78
C ASP A 33 -5.34 1.09 -6.27
N ASN A 34 -4.33 1.98 -6.19
CA ASN A 34 -4.39 3.21 -5.40
C ASN A 34 -5.55 4.11 -5.79
N PHE A 35 -5.68 4.43 -7.08
CA PHE A 35 -6.73 5.36 -7.54
C PHE A 35 -8.14 4.76 -7.50
N GLN A 36 -8.26 3.44 -7.43
CA GLN A 36 -9.52 2.77 -7.16
C GLN A 36 -9.81 2.60 -5.66
N GLN A 37 -8.87 3.00 -4.80
CA GLN A 37 -8.99 2.89 -3.34
C GLN A 37 -9.25 1.44 -2.90
N ARG A 38 -8.49 0.49 -3.46
CA ARG A 38 -8.71 -0.94 -3.25
C ARG A 38 -7.43 -1.67 -2.91
N ILE A 39 -7.59 -2.71 -2.09
CA ILE A 39 -6.65 -3.83 -2.04
C ILE A 39 -7.26 -4.95 -2.87
N LYS A 40 -6.50 -5.47 -3.80
CA LYS A 40 -6.91 -6.56 -4.69
C LYS A 40 -6.02 -7.78 -4.48
N THR A 41 -6.53 -8.93 -4.87
CA THR A 41 -5.76 -10.18 -4.93
C THR A 41 -5.74 -10.72 -6.35
N LEU A 42 -4.65 -11.41 -6.68
CA LEU A 42 -4.47 -12.16 -7.92
C LEU A 42 -4.07 -13.59 -7.55
N ASP A 43 -4.80 -14.57 -8.03
CA ASP A 43 -4.44 -15.98 -7.89
C ASP A 43 -3.53 -16.46 -9.03
N MET A 44 -3.06 -17.70 -8.94
CA MET A 44 -2.19 -18.30 -9.95
C MET A 44 -2.93 -18.67 -11.26
N GLN A 45 -4.25 -18.54 -11.31
CA GLN A 45 -5.08 -18.73 -12.48
C GLN A 45 -5.36 -17.44 -13.23
N GLY A 46 -4.92 -16.28 -12.69
CA GLY A 46 -5.10 -14.96 -13.28
C GLY A 46 -6.41 -14.26 -12.86
N ASN A 47 -7.13 -14.79 -11.85
CA ASN A 47 -8.35 -14.16 -11.36
C ASN A 47 -8.00 -13.01 -10.40
N VAL A 48 -8.58 -11.84 -10.66
CA VAL A 48 -8.44 -10.65 -9.81
C VAL A 48 -9.71 -10.45 -9.01
N GLU A 49 -9.57 -10.28 -7.70
CA GLU A 49 -10.67 -10.03 -6.77
C GLU A 49 -10.41 -8.78 -5.93
N VAL A 50 -11.47 -8.08 -5.53
CA VAL A 50 -11.38 -6.99 -4.55
C VAL A 50 -11.43 -7.59 -3.16
N ALA A 51 -10.34 -7.50 -2.42
CA ALA A 51 -10.27 -7.95 -1.04
C ALA A 51 -10.79 -6.89 -0.06
N VAL A 52 -10.46 -5.61 -0.30
CA VAL A 52 -10.89 -4.49 0.54
C VAL A 52 -11.22 -3.28 -0.32
N GLN A 53 -12.39 -2.66 -0.09
CA GLN A 53 -12.71 -1.32 -0.58
C GLN A 53 -12.44 -0.32 0.54
N LEU A 54 -11.66 0.72 0.25
CA LEU A 54 -11.26 1.73 1.23
C LEU A 54 -11.95 3.07 0.97
N PRO A 55 -12.17 3.90 2.01
CA PRO A 55 -12.75 5.24 1.87
C PRO A 55 -11.68 6.32 1.56
N PHE A 56 -10.43 5.93 1.31
CA PHE A 56 -9.29 6.82 1.06
C PHE A 56 -8.33 6.18 0.06
N THR A 57 -7.41 6.97 -0.48
CA THR A 57 -6.31 6.48 -1.31
C THR A 57 -5.27 5.80 -0.43
N PRO A 58 -5.09 4.48 -0.52
CA PRO A 58 -4.10 3.77 0.29
C PRO A 58 -2.70 3.99 -0.26
N ASN A 59 -1.71 4.05 0.62
CA ASN A 59 -0.32 3.82 0.28
C ASN A 59 0.44 3.27 1.49
N GLY A 60 1.24 2.24 1.28
CA GLY A 60 1.87 1.49 2.34
C GLY A 60 0.89 0.62 3.14
N TRP A 61 1.11 -0.67 3.14
CA TRP A 61 0.26 -1.62 3.85
C TRP A 61 1.00 -2.92 4.13
N GLY A 62 0.43 -3.78 4.98
CA GLY A 62 0.93 -5.13 5.22
C GLY A 62 0.03 -5.95 6.10
N HIS A 63 0.28 -7.27 6.09
CA HIS A 63 -0.41 -8.23 6.95
C HIS A 63 0.21 -8.26 8.34
N LYS A 64 -0.64 -8.34 9.35
CA LYS A 64 -0.27 -8.69 10.70
C LYS A 64 -0.33 -10.20 10.93
N SER A 65 0.26 -10.64 12.02
CA SER A 65 0.28 -12.06 12.42
C SER A 65 -1.11 -12.63 12.72
N ASP A 66 -2.07 -11.79 13.12
CA ASP A 66 -3.46 -12.14 13.39
C ASP A 66 -4.35 -12.17 12.12
N GLY A 67 -3.77 -11.92 10.94
CA GLY A 67 -4.47 -11.87 9.66
C GLY A 67 -5.12 -10.52 9.35
N SER A 68 -5.13 -9.57 10.27
CA SER A 68 -5.57 -8.21 9.99
C SER A 68 -4.54 -7.45 9.13
N LEU A 69 -4.96 -6.33 8.54
CA LEU A 69 -4.10 -5.47 7.74
C LEU A 69 -3.82 -4.16 8.46
N LEU A 70 -2.59 -3.66 8.34
CA LEU A 70 -2.29 -2.25 8.59
C LEU A 70 -2.24 -1.55 7.23
N ILE A 71 -2.94 -0.41 7.12
CA ILE A 71 -3.13 0.31 5.86
C ILE A 71 -2.97 1.81 6.11
N GLY A 72 -2.09 2.44 5.34
CA GLY A 72 -1.89 3.89 5.37
C GLY A 72 -2.89 4.63 4.48
N ASP A 73 -3.53 5.70 5.01
CA ASP A 73 -4.16 6.75 4.19
C ASP A 73 -3.05 7.67 3.68
N ALA A 74 -2.80 7.62 2.39
CA ALA A 74 -1.66 8.28 1.77
C ALA A 74 -1.55 9.77 2.12
N PHE A 75 -2.65 10.50 2.01
CA PHE A 75 -2.66 11.95 2.10
C PHE A 75 -2.99 12.49 3.50
N LYS A 76 -3.85 11.81 4.25
CA LYS A 76 -4.09 12.17 5.65
C LYS A 76 -2.93 11.79 6.56
N ARG A 77 -2.07 10.87 6.11
CA ARG A 77 -0.96 10.33 6.89
C ARG A 77 -1.43 9.69 8.20
N THR A 78 -2.55 8.98 8.10
CA THR A 78 -3.13 8.20 9.19
C THR A 78 -3.01 6.71 8.89
N MET A 79 -2.79 5.92 9.92
CA MET A 79 -2.71 4.47 9.81
C MET A 79 -3.97 3.83 10.36
N HIS A 80 -4.48 2.86 9.64
CA HIS A 80 -5.69 2.13 9.96
C HIS A 80 -5.43 0.64 10.07
N ARG A 81 -6.17 -0.03 10.94
CA ARG A 81 -6.25 -1.49 11.02
C ARG A 81 -7.57 -1.96 10.41
N TRP A 82 -7.51 -2.92 9.50
CA TRP A 82 -8.68 -3.61 8.97
C TRP A 82 -8.69 -5.06 9.45
N ASP A 83 -9.75 -5.47 10.13
CA ASP A 83 -9.88 -6.78 10.78
C ASP A 83 -10.69 -7.80 9.94
N GLY A 84 -11.00 -7.48 8.68
CA GLY A 84 -11.87 -8.26 7.81
C GLY A 84 -13.27 -7.67 7.71
N LYS A 85 -13.66 -6.75 8.60
CA LYS A 85 -14.97 -6.12 8.63
C LYS A 85 -14.93 -4.64 8.96
N ASN A 86 -14.14 -4.25 9.95
CA ASN A 86 -14.07 -2.89 10.47
C ASN A 86 -12.73 -2.25 10.12
N LEU A 87 -12.77 -0.95 9.85
CA LEU A 87 -11.59 -0.14 9.64
C LEU A 87 -11.45 0.84 10.82
N GLU A 88 -10.38 0.69 11.59
CA GLU A 88 -10.12 1.45 12.81
C GLU A 88 -8.87 2.32 12.65
N LEU A 89 -8.91 3.57 13.12
CA LEU A 89 -7.75 4.44 13.20
C LEU A 89 -6.79 3.91 14.28
N VAL A 90 -5.53 3.67 13.91
CA VAL A 90 -4.49 3.18 14.82
C VAL A 90 -3.55 4.31 15.23
N ALA A 91 -3.13 5.14 14.27
CA ALA A 91 -2.19 6.23 14.52
C ALA A 91 -2.41 7.40 13.56
N ASP A 92 -2.19 8.60 14.06
CA ASP A 92 -2.08 9.83 13.27
C ASP A 92 -0.61 10.25 13.20
N LEU A 93 -0.03 10.19 12.01
CA LEU A 93 1.36 10.52 11.75
C LEU A 93 1.51 11.86 11.01
N SER A 94 0.42 12.62 10.89
CA SER A 94 0.38 13.86 10.09
C SER A 94 1.35 14.93 10.58
N SER A 95 1.66 14.94 11.89
CA SER A 95 2.66 15.85 12.48
C SER A 95 4.11 15.39 12.27
N MET A 96 4.32 14.12 11.90
CA MET A 96 5.65 13.53 11.75
C MET A 96 6.12 13.46 10.29
N LEU A 97 5.18 13.34 9.36
CA LEU A 97 5.44 13.10 7.94
C LEU A 97 5.07 14.33 7.10
N ASN A 98 5.80 14.55 6.01
CA ASN A 98 5.70 15.80 5.26
C ASN A 98 4.51 15.85 4.31
N PHE A 99 4.47 14.98 3.28
CA PHE A 99 3.46 15.06 2.23
C PHE A 99 2.53 13.86 2.24
N CYS A 100 3.01 12.69 1.90
CA CYS A 100 2.19 11.48 1.88
C CYS A 100 3.01 10.24 2.23
N PHE A 101 2.33 9.16 2.58
CA PHE A 101 2.97 7.88 2.78
C PHE A 101 3.59 7.35 1.49
N SER A 102 4.75 6.72 1.62
CA SER A 102 5.33 5.82 0.63
C SER A 102 4.91 4.38 0.93
N ASP A 103 5.55 3.40 0.28
CA ASP A 103 5.34 1.99 0.62
C ASP A 103 5.78 1.70 2.06
N ALA A 104 5.28 0.60 2.62
CA ALA A 104 5.53 0.18 3.98
C ALA A 104 5.72 -1.33 4.08
N VAL A 105 6.28 -1.79 5.18
CA VAL A 105 6.42 -3.20 5.49
C VAL A 105 6.02 -3.46 6.95
N VAL A 106 5.36 -4.59 7.20
CA VAL A 106 5.04 -5.08 8.54
C VAL A 106 5.99 -6.21 8.88
N ASP A 107 6.63 -6.13 10.04
CA ASP A 107 7.56 -7.16 10.52
C ASP A 107 6.86 -8.28 11.29
N ALA A 108 7.64 -9.31 11.67
CA ALA A 108 7.13 -10.46 12.42
C ALA A 108 6.66 -10.13 13.87
N LYS A 109 6.82 -8.89 14.31
CA LYS A 109 6.31 -8.38 15.59
C LYS A 109 5.12 -7.44 15.40
N ASP A 110 4.53 -7.46 14.22
CA ASP A 110 3.40 -6.61 13.82
C ASP A 110 3.68 -5.10 13.84
N ARG A 111 4.96 -4.70 13.77
CA ARG A 111 5.34 -3.30 13.64
C ARG A 111 5.38 -2.91 12.18
N MET A 112 4.83 -1.76 11.85
CA MET A 112 4.86 -1.23 10.49
C MET A 112 5.96 -0.18 10.35
N TYR A 113 6.80 -0.35 9.36
CA TYR A 113 7.81 0.62 8.94
C TYR A 113 7.32 1.31 7.69
N ILE A 114 7.16 2.63 7.75
CA ILE A 114 6.60 3.41 6.66
C ILE A 114 7.46 4.66 6.39
N GLY A 115 7.73 4.91 5.13
CA GLY A 115 8.41 6.12 4.68
C GLY A 115 7.43 7.23 4.32
N ASP A 116 7.92 8.45 4.27
CA ASP A 116 7.19 9.56 3.68
C ASP A 116 7.82 9.99 2.34
N ILE A 117 7.04 10.72 1.59
CA ILE A 117 7.51 11.45 0.41
C ILE A 117 7.64 12.91 0.83
N GLY A 118 8.86 13.45 0.77
CA GLY A 118 9.19 14.77 1.32
C GLY A 118 8.67 15.98 0.53
N PHE A 119 7.93 15.76 -0.57
CA PHE A 119 7.40 16.82 -1.43
C PHE A 119 6.15 16.34 -2.19
N ASN A 120 5.41 17.27 -2.77
CA ASN A 120 4.24 16.94 -3.57
C ASN A 120 4.65 16.35 -4.93
N VAL A 121 4.64 15.02 -5.04
CA VAL A 121 4.99 14.30 -6.29
C VAL A 121 3.96 14.50 -7.41
N LEU A 122 2.76 14.99 -7.09
CA LEU A 122 1.72 15.28 -8.07
C LEU A 122 1.88 16.67 -8.70
N ASP A 123 2.73 17.51 -8.14
CA ASP A 123 3.09 18.81 -8.67
C ASP A 123 4.41 18.71 -9.44
N HIS A 124 4.36 18.76 -10.75
CA HIS A 124 5.53 18.65 -11.63
C HIS A 124 6.55 19.79 -11.43
N THR A 125 6.18 20.87 -10.75
CA THR A 125 7.08 21.98 -10.43
C THR A 125 7.70 21.85 -9.04
N ALA A 126 7.17 20.98 -8.19
CA ALA A 126 7.69 20.74 -6.85
C ALA A 126 9.08 20.10 -6.90
N LYS A 127 9.95 20.56 -6.02
CA LYS A 127 11.29 20.00 -5.85
C LYS A 127 11.42 19.35 -4.48
N PRO A 128 12.22 18.29 -4.35
CA PRO A 128 12.56 17.75 -3.04
C PRO A 128 13.29 18.79 -2.21
N VAL A 129 12.59 19.40 -1.26
CA VAL A 129 13.14 20.45 -0.38
C VAL A 129 13.26 19.98 1.07
N ASN A 130 12.60 18.90 1.41
CA ASN A 130 12.59 18.34 2.75
C ASN A 130 13.22 16.95 2.77
N THR A 131 13.80 16.60 3.91
CA THR A 131 14.24 15.25 4.17
C THR A 131 13.03 14.35 4.45
N CYS A 132 13.07 13.13 3.92
CA CYS A 132 12.08 12.10 4.24
C CYS A 132 12.40 11.44 5.58
N ARG A 133 11.39 10.83 6.17
CA ARG A 133 11.51 10.05 7.41
C ARG A 133 11.10 8.61 7.16
N LEU A 134 11.70 7.71 7.93
CA LEU A 134 11.23 6.35 8.10
C LEU A 134 10.71 6.24 9.54
N VAL A 135 9.46 5.89 9.68
CA VAL A 135 8.76 5.82 10.97
C VAL A 135 8.38 4.38 11.25
N CYS A 136 8.48 3.97 12.51
CA CYS A 136 8.01 2.67 13.00
C CYS A 136 6.80 2.90 13.92
N VAL A 137 5.72 2.19 13.65
CA VAL A 137 4.48 2.18 14.45
C VAL A 137 4.19 0.78 14.92
#